data_683a570c4aeeb9ebdc47a09d7b3f4200
#
_entry.id   683a570c4aeeb9ebdc47a09d7b3f4200
#
_cell.length_a   1.000
_cell.length_b   1.000
_cell.length_c   1.000
_cell.angle_alpha   90.00
_cell.angle_beta   90.00
_cell.angle_gamma   90.00
#
_symmetry.space_group_name_H-M   'P 1'
#
loop_
_entity.id
_entity.type
_entity.pdbx_description
1 polymer ?
#
loop_
_entity_poly.entity_id
_entity_poly.type
_entity_poly.pdbx_seq_one_letter_code
_entity_poly.pdbx_strand_id
1 'polypeptide(L)'
;DQAIADNADVDKAVSAAKKVHESGFLTNMRPVERARMVKKIGAYLIENLEEIAPLLSMEAGKTLFEAKFEVTNAARYFEYYGNQAETLEGRSIPLGSAYYDFTSYEPYGVSAQVIPWNFPMEMTARSLSTGLTTGNACVIKSPELTPITQYFFAKAAEAADFPAGTVN
;
A
#
# COMPACT_ATOMS: atom_id res chain seq x y z
N ASP A 1 7.91 23.38 3.08
CA ASP A 1 8.64 22.69 4.16
C ASP A 1 7.91 21.41 4.54
N GLN A 2 8.67 20.34 4.72
CA GLN A 2 8.18 19.04 5.14
C GLN A 2 8.51 18.83 6.61
N ALA A 3 7.57 18.32 7.40
CA ALA A 3 7.82 17.98 8.79
C ALA A 3 8.80 16.79 8.90
N ILE A 4 9.70 16.85 9.86
CA ILE A 4 10.56 15.72 10.22
C ILE A 4 9.85 14.95 11.34
N ALA A 5 9.51 13.69 11.09
CA ALA A 5 8.88 12.81 12.08
C ALA A 5 9.90 12.41 13.16
N ASP A 6 9.42 12.34 14.39
CA ASP A 6 10.16 11.81 15.53
C ASP A 6 9.59 10.45 16.02
N ASN A 7 10.14 9.94 17.12
CA ASN A 7 9.66 8.66 17.68
C ASN A 7 8.18 8.69 18.08
N ALA A 8 7.68 9.84 18.55
CA ALA A 8 6.27 9.96 18.94
C ALA A 8 5.34 9.89 17.72
N ASP A 9 5.77 10.38 16.57
CA ASP A 9 5.01 10.28 15.32
C ASP A 9 4.99 8.84 14.81
N VAL A 10 6.12 8.13 14.90
CA VAL A 10 6.19 6.69 14.58
C VAL A 10 5.25 5.89 15.48
N ASP A 11 5.25 6.15 16.79
CA ASP A 11 4.38 5.48 17.75
C ASP A 11 2.91 5.72 17.46
N LYS A 12 2.53 6.95 17.06
CA LYS A 12 1.15 7.28 16.63
C LYS A 12 0.76 6.50 15.36
N ALA A 13 1.62 6.49 14.36
CA ALA A 13 1.38 5.80 13.09
C ALA A 13 1.20 4.29 13.31
N VAL A 14 2.11 3.67 14.06
CA VAL A 14 2.05 2.24 14.38
C VAL A 14 0.81 1.92 15.22
N SER A 15 0.48 2.76 16.21
CA SER A 15 -0.73 2.59 17.04
C SER A 15 -2.01 2.69 16.22
N ALA A 16 -2.07 3.61 15.25
CA ALA A 16 -3.20 3.75 14.34
C ALA A 16 -3.33 2.51 13.44
N ALA A 17 -2.24 2.07 12.83
CA ALA A 17 -2.20 0.86 12.01
C ALA A 17 -2.62 -0.39 12.79
N LYS A 18 -2.13 -0.54 14.03
CA LYS A 18 -2.49 -1.65 14.91
C LYS A 18 -3.98 -1.68 15.23
N LYS A 19 -4.60 -0.52 15.51
CA LYS A 19 -6.05 -0.43 15.75
C LYS A 19 -6.87 -0.89 14.54
N VAL A 20 -6.44 -0.54 13.32
CA VAL A 20 -7.10 -1.01 12.09
C VAL A 20 -6.99 -2.53 11.96
N HIS A 21 -5.82 -3.09 12.21
CA HIS A 21 -5.64 -4.55 12.19
C HIS A 21 -6.51 -5.24 13.24
N GLU A 22 -6.48 -4.77 14.49
CA GLU A 22 -7.26 -5.32 15.61
C GLU A 22 -8.77 -5.20 15.41
N SER A 23 -9.24 -4.22 14.65
CA SER A 23 -10.66 -4.10 14.28
C SER A 23 -11.16 -5.23 13.37
N GLY A 24 -10.25 -5.96 12.74
CA GLY A 24 -10.58 -6.99 11.76
C GLY A 24 -11.04 -6.46 10.41
N PHE A 25 -11.01 -5.16 10.15
CA PHE A 25 -11.52 -4.57 8.92
C PHE A 25 -10.93 -5.23 7.66
N LEU A 26 -9.61 -5.36 7.60
CA LEU A 26 -8.93 -5.96 6.45
C LEU A 26 -8.96 -7.49 6.46
N THR A 27 -8.89 -8.11 7.62
CA THR A 27 -8.78 -9.57 7.78
C THR A 27 -10.12 -10.28 7.60
N ASN A 28 -11.22 -9.67 8.03
CA ASN A 28 -12.56 -10.24 7.91
C ASN A 28 -13.23 -9.91 6.56
N MET A 29 -12.63 -9.01 5.79
CA MET A 29 -13.12 -8.62 4.47
C MET A 29 -12.86 -9.74 3.46
N ARG A 30 -13.84 -10.00 2.59
CA ARG A 30 -13.63 -10.94 1.48
C ARG A 30 -12.50 -10.46 0.57
N PRO A 31 -11.64 -11.36 0.07
CA PRO A 31 -10.52 -10.97 -0.80
C PRO A 31 -10.94 -10.11 -2.00
N VAL A 32 -12.08 -10.40 -2.62
CA VAL A 32 -12.61 -9.63 -3.75
C VAL A 32 -12.94 -8.18 -3.40
N GLU A 33 -13.42 -7.92 -2.19
CA GLU A 33 -13.73 -6.55 -1.71
C GLU A 33 -12.44 -5.78 -1.47
N ARG A 34 -11.48 -6.41 -0.82
CA ARG A 34 -10.14 -5.85 -0.61
C ARG A 34 -9.44 -5.57 -1.95
N ALA A 35 -9.55 -6.48 -2.92
CA ALA A 35 -9.05 -6.29 -4.28
C ALA A 35 -9.61 -5.03 -4.93
N ARG A 36 -10.92 -4.79 -4.81
CA ARG A 36 -11.58 -3.60 -5.36
C ARG A 36 -11.06 -2.31 -4.74
N MET A 37 -10.90 -2.29 -3.42
CA MET A 37 -10.36 -1.12 -2.71
C MET A 37 -8.90 -0.85 -3.11
N VAL A 38 -8.06 -1.87 -3.17
CA VAL A 38 -6.66 -1.73 -3.60
C VAL A 38 -6.59 -1.17 -5.02
N LYS A 39 -7.40 -1.66 -5.96
CA LYS A 39 -7.44 -1.16 -7.34
C LYS A 39 -7.93 0.29 -7.46
N LYS A 40 -8.81 0.76 -6.57
CA LYS A 40 -9.23 2.17 -6.53
C LYS A 40 -8.05 3.12 -6.26
N ILE A 41 -7.05 2.70 -5.47
CA ILE A 41 -5.83 3.51 -5.26
C ILE A 41 -5.12 3.73 -6.60
N GLY A 42 -4.93 2.68 -7.39
CA GLY A 42 -4.34 2.79 -8.72
C GLY A 42 -5.12 3.70 -9.66
N ALA A 43 -6.47 3.58 -9.66
CA ALA A 43 -7.33 4.45 -10.46
C ALA A 43 -7.18 5.93 -10.05
N TYR A 44 -7.17 6.22 -8.75
CA TYR A 44 -6.94 7.57 -8.22
C TYR A 44 -5.61 8.18 -8.73
N LEU A 45 -4.53 7.39 -8.74
CA LEU A 45 -3.23 7.88 -9.24
C LEU A 45 -3.30 8.26 -10.73
N ILE A 46 -4.01 7.48 -11.54
CA ILE A 46 -4.20 7.79 -12.98
C ILE A 46 -5.08 9.02 -13.18
N GLU A 47 -6.16 9.15 -12.43
CA GLU A 47 -7.07 10.31 -12.49
C GLU A 47 -6.35 11.62 -12.12
N ASN A 48 -5.34 11.54 -11.24
CA ASN A 48 -4.56 12.69 -10.78
C ASN A 48 -3.15 12.77 -11.42
N LEU A 49 -2.89 12.05 -12.51
CA LEU A 49 -1.59 11.96 -13.15
C LEU A 49 -1.01 13.35 -13.51
N GLU A 50 -1.83 14.23 -14.05
CA GLU A 50 -1.39 15.55 -14.50
C GLU A 50 -1.07 16.52 -13.34
N GLU A 51 -1.50 16.22 -12.14
CA GLU A 51 -1.12 16.91 -10.90
C GLU A 51 0.14 16.28 -10.27
N ILE A 52 0.18 14.96 -10.17
CA ILE A 52 1.25 14.23 -9.49
C ILE A 52 2.57 14.30 -10.26
N ALA A 53 2.55 14.09 -11.58
CA ALA A 53 3.77 13.96 -12.35
C ALA A 53 4.64 15.23 -12.39
N PRO A 54 4.10 16.46 -12.49
CA PRO A 54 4.92 17.67 -12.37
C PRO A 54 5.58 17.80 -10.98
N LEU A 55 4.87 17.46 -9.90
CA LEU A 55 5.44 17.49 -8.56
C LEU A 55 6.56 16.47 -8.39
N LEU A 56 6.36 15.25 -8.90
CA LEU A 56 7.38 14.21 -8.91
C LEU A 56 8.61 14.62 -9.73
N SER A 57 8.40 15.25 -10.90
CA SER A 57 9.48 15.76 -11.73
C SER A 57 10.31 16.81 -10.98
N MET A 58 9.66 17.71 -10.27
CA MET A 58 10.33 18.77 -9.51
C MET A 58 11.09 18.23 -8.30
N GLU A 59 10.48 17.33 -7.50
CA GLU A 59 11.15 16.82 -6.30
C GLU A 59 12.25 15.80 -6.58
N ALA A 60 12.09 14.96 -7.61
CA ALA A 60 13.03 13.90 -7.95
C ALA A 60 14.07 14.30 -9.02
N GLY A 61 13.89 15.47 -9.67
CA GLY A 61 14.78 15.94 -10.72
C GLY A 61 14.74 15.13 -12.01
N LYS A 62 13.71 14.37 -12.25
CA LYS A 62 13.50 13.58 -13.47
C LYS A 62 12.68 14.35 -14.51
N THR A 63 12.74 13.90 -15.76
CA THR A 63 11.93 14.52 -16.82
C THR A 63 10.43 14.29 -16.56
N LEU A 64 9.58 15.19 -17.07
CA LEU A 64 8.13 15.02 -16.95
C LEU A 64 7.64 13.72 -17.60
N PHE A 65 8.29 13.28 -18.67
CA PHE A 65 7.99 12.00 -19.33
C PHE A 65 8.25 10.82 -18.38
N GLU A 66 9.40 10.79 -17.74
CA GLU A 66 9.76 9.74 -16.75
C GLU A 66 8.85 9.78 -15.52
N ALA A 67 8.49 10.97 -15.05
CA ALA A 67 7.56 11.14 -13.95
C ALA A 67 6.17 10.59 -14.28
N LYS A 68 5.62 10.89 -15.45
CA LYS A 68 4.35 10.32 -15.93
C LYS A 68 4.41 8.80 -16.04
N PHE A 69 5.52 8.29 -16.57
CA PHE A 69 5.74 6.85 -16.69
C PHE A 69 5.78 6.17 -15.32
N GLU A 70 6.48 6.77 -14.34
CA GLU A 70 6.56 6.24 -12.97
C GLU A 70 5.19 6.21 -12.28
N VAL A 71 4.41 7.29 -12.36
CA VAL A 71 3.06 7.32 -11.78
C VAL A 71 2.15 6.25 -12.43
N THR A 72 2.25 6.10 -13.75
CA THR A 72 1.50 5.06 -14.47
C THR A 72 1.90 3.66 -14.02
N ASN A 73 3.19 3.39 -13.85
CA ASN A 73 3.67 2.11 -13.31
C ASN A 73 3.23 1.90 -11.86
N ALA A 74 3.27 2.95 -11.03
CA ALA A 74 2.76 2.90 -9.66
C ALA A 74 1.29 2.44 -9.63
N ALA A 75 0.44 2.98 -10.49
CA ALA A 75 -0.96 2.56 -10.61
C ALA A 75 -1.09 1.09 -11.00
N ARG A 76 -0.24 0.60 -11.91
CA ARG A 76 -0.26 -0.81 -12.34
C ARG A 76 0.10 -1.80 -11.23
N TYR A 77 0.92 -1.43 -10.25
CA TYR A 77 1.17 -2.27 -9.07
C TYR A 77 -0.11 -2.53 -8.29
N PHE A 78 -0.95 -1.51 -8.09
CA PHE A 78 -2.24 -1.68 -7.41
C PHE A 78 -3.23 -2.53 -8.21
N GLU A 79 -3.23 -2.42 -9.53
CA GLU A 79 -4.02 -3.29 -10.40
C GLU A 79 -3.54 -4.74 -10.31
N TYR A 80 -2.25 -4.96 -10.48
CA TYR A 80 -1.65 -6.30 -10.46
C TYR A 80 -1.87 -7.00 -9.12
N TYR A 81 -1.45 -6.38 -8.01
CA TYR A 81 -1.57 -6.99 -6.69
C TYR A 81 -3.01 -7.05 -6.20
N GLY A 82 -3.85 -6.09 -6.56
CA GLY A 82 -5.28 -6.19 -6.31
C GLY A 82 -5.90 -7.46 -6.91
N ASN A 83 -5.51 -7.81 -8.13
CA ASN A 83 -5.96 -9.05 -8.76
C ASN A 83 -5.41 -10.32 -8.09
N GLN A 84 -4.29 -10.24 -7.38
CA GLN A 84 -3.72 -11.37 -6.64
C GLN A 84 -4.42 -11.65 -5.29
N ALA A 85 -5.29 -10.76 -4.80
CA ALA A 85 -5.93 -10.94 -3.50
C ALA A 85 -6.73 -12.25 -3.39
N GLU A 86 -7.34 -12.69 -4.49
CA GLU A 86 -8.16 -13.91 -4.55
C GLU A 86 -7.34 -15.19 -4.81
N THR A 87 -6.03 -15.06 -5.07
CA THR A 87 -5.13 -16.19 -5.34
C THR A 87 -4.17 -16.49 -4.17
N LEU A 88 -4.36 -15.84 -3.02
CA LEU A 88 -3.61 -16.11 -1.80
C LEU A 88 -4.18 -17.35 -1.11
N GLU A 89 -3.86 -18.52 -1.66
CA GLU A 89 -4.40 -19.82 -1.21
C GLU A 89 -3.39 -20.55 -0.35
N GLY A 90 -3.90 -21.27 0.68
CA GLY A 90 -3.14 -22.23 1.42
C GLY A 90 -3.03 -23.59 0.71
N ARG A 91 -2.46 -24.57 1.38
CA ARG A 91 -2.27 -25.91 0.86
C ARG A 91 -3.06 -26.92 1.68
N SER A 92 -3.67 -27.89 1.01
CA SER A 92 -4.16 -29.11 1.65
C SER A 92 -3.07 -30.19 1.57
N ILE A 93 -2.68 -30.75 2.71
CA ILE A 93 -1.55 -31.70 2.84
C ILE A 93 -2.11 -33.09 3.13
N PRO A 94 -1.89 -34.11 2.28
CA PRO A 94 -2.42 -35.43 2.49
C PRO A 94 -1.60 -36.21 3.52
N LEU A 95 -2.16 -36.46 4.70
CA LEU A 95 -1.57 -37.27 5.79
C LEU A 95 -2.30 -38.60 6.03
N GLY A 96 -3.17 -39.01 5.11
CA GLY A 96 -4.01 -40.20 5.26
C GLY A 96 -5.40 -39.87 5.82
N SER A 97 -6.27 -40.87 5.86
CA SER A 97 -7.71 -40.68 6.14
C SER A 97 -8.07 -40.25 7.56
N ALA A 98 -7.13 -40.34 8.50
CA ALA A 98 -7.37 -39.99 9.91
C ALA A 98 -7.03 -38.52 10.23
N TYR A 99 -6.43 -37.77 9.29
CA TYR A 99 -5.91 -36.42 9.56
C TYR A 99 -6.31 -35.45 8.45
N TYR A 100 -6.61 -34.22 8.87
CA TYR A 100 -6.73 -33.06 8.01
C TYR A 100 -5.59 -32.10 8.33
N ASP A 101 -4.76 -31.79 7.34
CA ASP A 101 -3.67 -30.82 7.49
C ASP A 101 -3.76 -29.80 6.36
N PHE A 102 -3.73 -28.50 6.72
CA PHE A 102 -3.79 -27.42 5.78
C PHE A 102 -2.99 -26.21 6.30
N THR A 103 -2.53 -25.38 5.38
CA THR A 103 -1.91 -24.10 5.70
C THR A 103 -2.85 -22.96 5.35
N SER A 104 -2.82 -21.88 6.11
CA SER A 104 -3.45 -20.60 5.79
C SER A 104 -2.42 -19.49 5.86
N TYR A 105 -2.60 -18.45 5.04
CA TYR A 105 -1.81 -17.23 5.13
C TYR A 105 -2.58 -16.21 5.93
N GLU A 106 -1.90 -15.62 6.93
CA GLU A 106 -2.43 -14.56 7.78
C GLU A 106 -1.59 -13.31 7.65
N PRO A 107 -2.18 -12.10 7.72
CA PRO A 107 -1.41 -10.86 7.71
C PRO A 107 -0.57 -10.73 8.98
N TYR A 108 0.61 -10.10 8.86
CA TYR A 108 1.42 -9.71 10.02
C TYR A 108 0.74 -8.64 10.89
N GLY A 109 -0.20 -7.90 10.33
CA GLY A 109 -0.95 -6.83 11.00
C GLY A 109 -0.45 -5.45 10.59
N VAL A 110 0.77 -5.09 10.92
CA VAL A 110 1.38 -3.81 10.54
C VAL A 110 2.62 -4.04 9.69
N SER A 111 2.65 -3.43 8.51
CA SER A 111 3.79 -3.47 7.59
C SER A 111 4.53 -2.13 7.62
N ALA A 112 5.77 -2.12 8.09
CA ALA A 112 6.65 -0.95 8.00
C ALA A 112 7.38 -0.95 6.65
N GLN A 113 7.34 0.18 5.95
CA GLN A 113 7.85 0.33 4.59
C GLN A 113 8.81 1.52 4.50
N VAL A 114 10.09 1.26 4.24
CA VAL A 114 11.11 2.29 4.08
C VAL A 114 11.39 2.48 2.60
N ILE A 115 11.08 3.65 2.08
CA ILE A 115 11.05 3.93 0.65
C ILE A 115 12.30 4.69 0.21
N PRO A 116 12.98 4.27 -0.89
CA PRO A 116 14.10 4.98 -1.47
C PRO A 116 13.64 6.19 -2.30
N TRP A 117 14.54 7.15 -2.49
CA TRP A 117 14.27 8.43 -3.13
C TRP A 117 14.20 8.40 -4.66
N ASN A 118 14.83 7.42 -5.31
CA ASN A 118 15.06 7.44 -6.78
C ASN A 118 13.83 7.08 -7.62
N PHE A 119 12.90 6.25 -7.08
CA PHE A 119 11.60 5.93 -7.67
C PHE A 119 10.51 5.94 -6.59
N PRO A 120 10.24 7.12 -5.99
CA PRO A 120 9.45 7.19 -4.75
C PRO A 120 8.01 6.71 -4.95
N MET A 121 7.38 7.03 -6.08
CA MET A 121 6.01 6.59 -6.36
C MET A 121 5.94 5.10 -6.66
N GLU A 122 6.83 4.58 -7.49
CA GLU A 122 6.81 3.18 -7.89
C GLU A 122 7.19 2.25 -6.72
N MET A 123 8.20 2.61 -5.93
CA MET A 123 8.62 1.81 -4.77
C MET A 123 7.57 1.79 -3.66
N THR A 124 6.92 2.93 -3.42
CA THR A 124 5.79 2.97 -2.48
C THR A 124 4.62 2.13 -2.99
N ALA A 125 4.24 2.27 -4.26
CA ALA A 125 3.16 1.50 -4.83
C ALA A 125 3.41 -0.01 -4.73
N ARG A 126 4.63 -0.46 -5.03
CA ARG A 126 5.02 -1.87 -4.92
C ARG A 126 4.86 -2.40 -3.49
N SER A 127 5.32 -1.65 -2.50
CA SER A 127 5.27 -2.06 -1.09
C SER A 127 3.85 -1.93 -0.51
N LEU A 128 3.17 -0.82 -0.81
CA LEU A 128 1.83 -0.54 -0.28
C LEU A 128 0.78 -1.49 -0.87
N SER A 129 0.80 -1.71 -2.18
CA SER A 129 -0.18 -2.59 -2.83
C SER A 129 -0.07 -4.03 -2.32
N THR A 130 1.14 -4.56 -2.13
CA THR A 130 1.35 -5.90 -1.55
C THR A 130 0.89 -5.97 -0.10
N GLY A 131 1.24 -4.96 0.72
CA GLY A 131 0.83 -4.87 2.12
C GLY A 131 -0.69 -4.88 2.28
N LEU A 132 -1.40 -4.02 1.55
CA LEU A 132 -2.85 -3.92 1.59
C LEU A 132 -3.54 -5.18 1.04
N THR A 133 -3.05 -5.71 -0.08
CA THR A 133 -3.60 -6.93 -0.70
C THR A 133 -3.55 -8.13 0.23
N THR A 134 -2.50 -8.24 1.03
CA THR A 134 -2.33 -9.31 2.02
C THR A 134 -2.99 -9.02 3.37
N GLY A 135 -3.73 -7.91 3.50
CA GLY A 135 -4.54 -7.60 4.68
C GLY A 135 -3.81 -6.88 5.81
N ASN A 136 -2.65 -6.26 5.52
CA ASN A 136 -1.92 -5.47 6.50
C ASN A 136 -2.29 -3.99 6.44
N ALA A 137 -2.28 -3.31 7.59
CA ALA A 137 -2.16 -1.85 7.64
C ALA A 137 -0.69 -1.45 7.46
N CYS A 138 -0.44 -0.29 6.85
CA CYS A 138 0.90 0.11 6.42
C CYS A 138 1.36 1.41 7.10
N VAL A 139 2.63 1.43 7.49
CA VAL A 139 3.34 2.63 7.95
C VAL A 139 4.49 2.88 6.99
N ILE A 140 4.49 4.02 6.32
CA ILE A 140 5.43 4.37 5.27
C ILE A 140 6.39 5.43 5.79
N LYS A 141 7.68 5.12 5.81
CA LYS A 141 8.73 6.12 5.96
C LYS A 141 9.07 6.67 4.58
N SER A 142 8.59 7.86 4.28
CA SER A 142 8.88 8.55 3.01
C SER A 142 10.36 8.89 2.89
N PRO A 143 10.91 8.96 1.66
CA PRO A 143 12.30 9.36 1.47
C PRO A 143 12.49 10.87 1.73
N GLU A 144 13.59 11.25 2.36
CA GLU A 144 13.88 12.63 2.74
C GLU A 144 14.02 13.56 1.53
N LEU A 145 14.51 13.04 0.41
CA LEU A 145 14.76 13.83 -0.81
C LEU A 145 13.53 13.98 -1.71
N THR A 146 12.53 13.09 -1.58
CA THR A 146 11.33 13.07 -2.41
C THR A 146 10.09 12.72 -1.58
N PRO A 147 9.74 13.57 -0.58
CA PRO A 147 8.64 13.24 0.35
C PRO A 147 7.26 13.69 -0.12
N ILE A 148 7.17 14.65 -1.06
CA ILE A 148 5.93 15.38 -1.33
C ILE A 148 4.89 14.49 -2.00
N THR A 149 5.30 13.73 -3.01
CA THR A 149 4.38 12.88 -3.76
C THR A 149 3.83 11.70 -2.96
N GLN A 150 4.43 11.37 -1.80
CA GLN A 150 3.92 10.36 -0.89
C GLN A 150 2.52 10.69 -0.33
N TYR A 151 2.20 11.99 -0.21
CA TYR A 151 0.89 12.47 0.22
C TYR A 151 -0.27 11.91 -0.63
N PHE A 152 -0.04 11.70 -1.93
CA PHE A 152 -1.08 11.18 -2.82
C PHE A 152 -1.51 9.75 -2.50
N PHE A 153 -0.66 8.94 -1.89
CA PHE A 153 -1.07 7.60 -1.43
C PHE A 153 -2.04 7.66 -0.25
N ALA A 154 -1.86 8.61 0.66
CA ALA A 154 -2.82 8.84 1.76
C ALA A 154 -4.18 9.28 1.20
N LYS A 155 -4.17 10.23 0.24
CA LYS A 155 -5.38 10.68 -0.44
C LYS A 155 -6.06 9.57 -1.25
N ALA A 156 -5.28 8.77 -1.95
CA ALA A 156 -5.79 7.63 -2.71
C ALA A 156 -6.42 6.57 -1.79
N ALA A 157 -5.83 6.31 -0.62
CA ALA A 157 -6.40 5.39 0.35
C ALA A 157 -7.72 5.90 0.93
N GLU A 158 -7.81 7.21 1.23
CA GLU A 158 -9.05 7.87 1.65
C GLU A 158 -10.13 7.74 0.56
N ALA A 159 -9.80 8.07 -0.69
CA ALA A 159 -10.71 7.96 -1.84
C ALA A 159 -11.11 6.51 -2.16
N ALA A 160 -10.32 5.53 -1.74
CA ALA A 160 -10.61 4.11 -1.86
C ALA A 160 -11.42 3.54 -0.69
N ASP A 161 -11.92 4.37 0.22
CA ASP A 161 -12.72 4.03 1.40
C ASP A 161 -11.95 3.20 2.46
N PHE A 162 -10.61 3.26 2.49
CA PHE A 162 -9.86 2.68 3.60
C PHE A 162 -10.03 3.49 4.87
N PRO A 163 -10.25 2.84 6.04
CA PRO A 163 -10.35 3.55 7.30
C PRO A 163 -9.06 4.27 7.66
N ALA A 164 -9.19 5.40 8.36
CA ALA A 164 -8.04 6.15 8.88
C ALA A 164 -7.12 5.23 9.70
N GLY A 165 -5.81 5.32 9.46
CA GLY A 165 -4.81 4.45 10.08
C GLY A 165 -4.47 3.18 9.26
N THR A 166 -5.12 2.96 8.11
CA THR A 166 -4.72 1.87 7.21
C THR A 166 -3.42 2.19 6.47
N VAL A 167 -3.25 3.45 6.07
CA VAL A 167 -2.03 3.99 5.44
C VAL A 167 -1.59 5.21 6.23
N ASN A 168 -0.37 5.17 6.77
CA ASN A 168 0.23 6.18 7.64
C ASN A 168 1.61 6.60 7.16
#